data_f87018cf777b5d822c94d14259f0c26c
#
_entry.id   f87018cf777b5d822c94d14259f0c26c
#
_cell.length_a   1.000
_cell.length_b   1.000
_cell.length_c   1.000
_cell.angle_alpha   90.00
_cell.angle_beta   90.00
_cell.angle_gamma   90.00
#
_symmetry.space_group_name_H-M   'P 1'
#
loop_
_entity.id
_entity.type
_entity.pdbx_description
1 polymer ?
#
loop_
_entity_poly.entity_id
_entity_poly.type
_entity_poly.pdbx_seq_one_letter_code
_entity_poly.pdbx_strand_id
1 'polypeptide(L)'
;MYELTGDQKWLPLAEKYTEDLDSVQYLTWHHDVGFMIGSSYLNGYRFAGKEEYKPVIIQTAKSLSTRFRPAAGVLQSWDADKGWQAERGWKCPVIIDNMMNLELLFEASKLSGDSTFYNIARKHADTTMANHFREDNSCYHVVDYDPETGEVRKRQTAQGYADESARARGQAWA
;
A
#
# COMPACT_ATOMS: atom_id res chain seq x y z
N MET A 1 9.19 20.64 0.61
CA MET A 1 9.89 21.97 0.55
C MET A 1 8.95 23.07 0.07
N TYR A 2 8.25 22.91 -1.06
CA TYR A 2 7.29 23.93 -1.55
C TYR A 2 6.24 24.30 -0.48
N GLU A 3 5.54 23.32 0.06
CA GLU A 3 4.52 23.51 1.11
C GLU A 3 5.07 24.25 2.34
N LEU A 4 6.28 23.89 2.78
CA LEU A 4 6.87 24.44 4.01
C LEU A 4 7.45 25.85 3.83
N THR A 5 7.90 26.19 2.62
CA THR A 5 8.63 27.44 2.34
C THR A 5 7.85 28.43 1.50
N GLY A 6 6.84 27.98 0.76
CA GLY A 6 6.14 28.77 -0.28
C GLY A 6 7.01 29.12 -1.48
N ASP A 7 8.27 28.66 -1.54
CA ASP A 7 9.20 29.00 -2.61
C ASP A 7 8.90 28.22 -3.88
N GLN A 8 8.45 28.94 -4.91
CA GLN A 8 8.00 28.43 -6.19
C GLN A 8 9.07 27.63 -6.95
N LYS A 9 10.36 27.83 -6.64
CA LYS A 9 11.45 27.10 -7.33
C LYS A 9 11.39 25.58 -7.11
N TRP A 10 10.76 25.12 -6.03
CA TRP A 10 10.64 23.68 -5.72
C TRP A 10 9.58 22.98 -6.55
N LEU A 11 8.58 23.70 -7.04
CA LEU A 11 7.43 23.12 -7.72
C LEU A 11 7.79 22.45 -9.05
N PRO A 12 8.49 23.11 -10.01
CA PRO A 12 8.84 22.46 -11.27
C PRO A 12 9.72 21.22 -11.10
N LEU A 13 10.58 21.22 -10.08
CA LEU A 13 11.43 20.07 -9.80
C LEU A 13 10.61 18.89 -9.24
N ALA A 14 9.69 19.16 -8.32
CA ALA A 14 8.78 18.16 -7.77
C ALA A 14 7.88 17.59 -8.87
N GLU A 15 7.30 18.42 -9.72
CA GLU A 15 6.47 18.02 -10.85
C GLU A 15 7.22 17.08 -11.79
N LYS A 16 8.42 17.47 -12.22
CA LYS A 16 9.24 16.65 -13.11
C LYS A 16 9.46 15.24 -12.58
N TYR A 17 9.91 15.10 -11.32
CA TYR A 17 10.16 13.79 -10.74
C TYR A 17 8.87 13.00 -10.43
N THR A 18 7.77 13.69 -10.20
CA THR A 18 6.46 13.06 -10.07
C THR A 18 6.01 12.47 -11.40
N GLU A 19 6.09 13.25 -12.49
CA GLU A 19 5.63 12.84 -13.81
C GLU A 19 6.49 11.72 -14.42
N ASP A 20 7.77 11.62 -14.05
CA ASP A 20 8.63 10.48 -14.40
C ASP A 20 8.09 9.13 -13.87
N LEU A 21 7.17 9.16 -12.88
CA LEU A 21 6.52 7.96 -12.32
C LEU A 21 5.20 7.58 -13.02
N ASP A 22 4.81 8.25 -14.11
CA ASP A 22 3.49 8.04 -14.73
C ASP A 22 3.18 6.59 -15.05
N SER A 23 4.15 5.82 -15.55
CA SER A 23 3.97 4.40 -15.88
C SER A 23 3.69 3.50 -14.68
N VAL A 24 4.02 3.94 -13.45
CA VAL A 24 3.82 3.17 -12.22
C VAL A 24 2.34 2.90 -11.95
N GLN A 25 1.43 3.77 -12.40
CA GLN A 25 -0.02 3.61 -12.22
C GLN A 25 -0.58 2.28 -12.78
N TYR A 26 0.13 1.62 -13.69
CA TYR A 26 -0.29 0.37 -14.34
C TYR A 26 0.34 -0.88 -13.72
N LEU A 27 1.22 -0.75 -12.72
CA LEU A 27 1.86 -1.91 -12.09
C LEU A 27 0.87 -2.68 -11.21
N THR A 28 0.87 -4.02 -11.35
CA THR A 28 -0.04 -4.91 -10.63
C THR A 28 0.66 -6.03 -9.87
N TRP A 29 1.99 -6.16 -9.99
CA TRP A 29 2.75 -7.29 -9.46
C TRP A 29 3.29 -7.08 -8.03
N HIS A 30 3.20 -5.86 -7.47
CA HIS A 30 3.52 -5.56 -6.07
C HIS A 30 2.60 -4.48 -5.51
N HIS A 31 2.59 -4.35 -4.19
CA HIS A 31 1.70 -3.41 -3.51
C HIS A 31 2.22 -1.96 -3.43
N ASP A 32 3.52 -1.74 -3.65
CA ASP A 32 4.15 -0.43 -3.44
C ASP A 32 3.58 0.67 -4.35
N VAL A 33 2.90 0.29 -5.42
CA VAL A 33 2.28 1.20 -6.37
C VAL A 33 1.39 2.25 -5.68
N GLY A 34 0.69 1.87 -4.62
CA GLY A 34 -0.21 2.77 -3.90
C GLY A 34 0.54 3.91 -3.21
N PHE A 35 1.56 3.62 -2.43
CA PHE A 35 2.27 4.70 -1.73
C PHE A 35 3.31 5.41 -2.62
N MET A 36 3.80 4.80 -3.69
CA MET A 36 4.62 5.49 -4.70
C MET A 36 3.85 6.65 -5.33
N ILE A 37 2.64 6.39 -5.80
CA ILE A 37 1.75 7.42 -6.36
C ILE A 37 1.13 8.28 -5.25
N GLY A 38 0.86 7.73 -4.09
CA GLY A 38 0.38 8.47 -2.92
C GLY A 38 1.35 9.55 -2.46
N SER A 39 2.64 9.25 -2.39
CA SER A 39 3.68 10.21 -1.99
C SER A 39 4.08 11.19 -3.08
N SER A 40 3.70 10.96 -4.33
CA SER A 40 4.02 11.82 -5.49
C SER A 40 2.79 12.51 -6.07
N TYR A 41 2.02 11.84 -6.92
CA TYR A 41 0.85 12.41 -7.60
C TYR A 41 -0.24 12.91 -6.64
N LEU A 42 -0.56 12.16 -5.57
CA LEU A 42 -1.55 12.59 -4.60
C LEU A 42 -1.12 13.87 -3.87
N ASN A 43 0.15 13.97 -3.51
CA ASN A 43 0.68 15.19 -2.91
C ASN A 43 0.72 16.36 -3.92
N GLY A 44 1.07 16.11 -5.19
CA GLY A 44 0.98 17.12 -6.24
C GLY A 44 -0.45 17.64 -6.43
N TYR A 45 -1.44 16.74 -6.39
CA TYR A 45 -2.86 17.11 -6.41
C TYR A 45 -3.24 17.98 -5.19
N ARG A 46 -2.86 17.56 -3.98
CA ARG A 46 -3.24 18.23 -2.74
C ARG A 46 -2.57 19.60 -2.54
N PHE A 47 -1.26 19.67 -2.78
CA PHE A 47 -0.46 20.85 -2.42
C PHE A 47 -0.23 21.81 -3.56
N ALA A 48 -0.28 21.34 -4.80
CA ALA A 48 -0.09 22.18 -6.00
C ALA A 48 -1.36 22.37 -6.83
N GLY A 49 -2.48 21.74 -6.42
CA GLY A 49 -3.75 21.86 -7.14
C GLY A 49 -3.76 21.23 -8.53
N LYS A 50 -2.92 20.21 -8.75
CA LYS A 50 -2.76 19.53 -10.04
C LYS A 50 -3.96 18.62 -10.34
N GLU A 51 -5.04 19.20 -10.88
CA GLU A 51 -6.27 18.46 -11.22
C GLU A 51 -6.03 17.35 -12.25
N GLU A 52 -5.06 17.53 -13.15
CA GLU A 52 -4.63 16.55 -14.14
C GLU A 52 -4.04 15.26 -13.54
N TYR A 53 -3.71 15.24 -12.27
CA TYR A 53 -3.20 14.06 -11.56
C TYR A 53 -4.31 13.10 -11.08
N LYS A 54 -5.56 13.55 -11.04
CA LYS A 54 -6.71 12.70 -10.61
C LYS A 54 -6.83 11.39 -11.39
N PRO A 55 -6.74 11.38 -12.74
CA PRO A 55 -6.81 10.13 -13.50
C PRO A 55 -5.74 9.12 -13.10
N VAL A 56 -4.51 9.57 -12.82
CA VAL A 56 -3.39 8.73 -12.39
C VAL A 56 -3.68 8.10 -11.02
N ILE A 57 -4.17 8.89 -10.06
CA ILE A 57 -4.55 8.42 -8.72
C ILE A 57 -5.63 7.34 -8.83
N ILE A 58 -6.68 7.56 -9.62
CA ILE A 58 -7.79 6.62 -9.81
C ILE A 58 -7.30 5.35 -10.53
N GLN A 59 -6.48 5.48 -11.56
CA GLN A 59 -5.92 4.33 -12.26
C GLN A 59 -5.03 3.49 -11.33
N THR A 60 -4.21 4.13 -10.52
CA THR A 60 -3.39 3.43 -9.51
C THR A 60 -4.24 2.65 -8.52
N ALA A 61 -5.34 3.21 -8.05
CA ALA A 61 -6.26 2.52 -7.17
C ALA A 61 -6.88 1.28 -7.84
N LYS A 62 -7.21 1.35 -9.14
CA LYS A 62 -7.65 0.18 -9.92
C LYS A 62 -6.58 -0.89 -9.98
N SER A 63 -5.35 -0.52 -10.31
CA SER A 63 -4.21 -1.45 -10.39
C SER A 63 -3.92 -2.11 -9.04
N LEU A 64 -3.88 -1.34 -7.97
CA LEU A 64 -3.70 -1.86 -6.61
C LEU A 64 -4.85 -2.80 -6.19
N SER A 65 -6.09 -2.46 -6.55
CA SER A 65 -7.28 -3.25 -6.21
C SER A 65 -7.25 -4.66 -6.82
N THR A 66 -6.52 -4.90 -7.90
CA THR A 66 -6.32 -6.25 -8.47
C THR A 66 -5.62 -7.20 -7.51
N ARG A 67 -4.91 -6.67 -6.53
CA ARG A 67 -4.22 -7.44 -5.49
C ARG A 67 -5.11 -7.81 -4.31
N PHE A 68 -6.35 -7.35 -4.28
CA PHE A 68 -7.29 -7.68 -3.20
C PHE A 68 -7.71 -9.14 -3.26
N ARG A 69 -7.66 -9.81 -2.11
CA ARG A 69 -8.07 -11.21 -1.91
C ARG A 69 -9.31 -11.23 -1.01
N PRO A 70 -10.50 -11.35 -1.59
CA PRO A 70 -11.76 -11.16 -0.86
C PRO A 70 -11.94 -12.11 0.32
N ALA A 71 -11.57 -13.38 0.20
CA ALA A 71 -11.70 -14.35 1.27
C ALA A 71 -10.85 -13.98 2.50
N ALA A 72 -9.60 -13.54 2.26
CA ALA A 72 -8.72 -13.07 3.32
C ALA A 72 -9.01 -11.63 3.75
N GLY A 73 -9.68 -10.84 2.91
CA GLY A 73 -9.97 -9.44 3.17
C GLY A 73 -8.73 -8.54 3.18
N VAL A 74 -7.73 -8.84 2.36
CA VAL A 74 -6.44 -8.16 2.33
C VAL A 74 -5.95 -7.85 0.93
N LEU A 75 -5.08 -6.84 0.81
CA LEU A 75 -4.25 -6.59 -0.36
C LEU A 75 -2.99 -7.44 -0.25
N GLN A 76 -2.75 -8.33 -1.20
CA GLN A 76 -1.54 -9.14 -1.25
C GLN A 76 -0.32 -8.28 -1.59
N SER A 77 0.78 -8.40 -0.83
CA SER A 77 1.95 -7.55 -1.01
C SER A 77 2.80 -7.95 -2.20
N TRP A 78 3.17 -9.23 -2.30
CA TRP A 78 4.04 -9.77 -3.34
C TRP A 78 3.42 -10.99 -4.01
N ASP A 79 3.87 -11.28 -5.23
CA ASP A 79 3.59 -12.58 -5.84
C ASP A 79 4.35 -13.66 -5.08
N ALA A 80 3.64 -14.70 -4.65
CA ALA A 80 4.21 -15.72 -3.76
C ALA A 80 4.97 -16.82 -4.52
N ASP A 81 4.82 -16.87 -5.84
CA ASP A 81 5.34 -17.92 -6.73
C ASP A 81 6.63 -17.49 -7.47
N LYS A 82 7.18 -16.30 -7.19
CA LYS A 82 8.32 -15.72 -7.90
C LYS A 82 9.45 -15.31 -6.95
N GLY A 83 10.67 -15.37 -7.49
CA GLY A 83 11.86 -14.90 -6.80
C GLY A 83 12.05 -15.54 -5.42
N TRP A 84 12.64 -14.79 -4.49
CA TRP A 84 12.90 -15.23 -3.11
C TRP A 84 11.61 -15.49 -2.29
N GLN A 85 10.48 -14.93 -2.71
CA GLN A 85 9.20 -15.15 -2.06
C GLN A 85 8.72 -16.59 -2.21
N ALA A 86 9.00 -17.22 -3.35
CA ALA A 86 8.65 -18.62 -3.60
C ALA A 86 9.33 -19.59 -2.61
N GLU A 87 10.55 -19.27 -2.17
CA GLU A 87 11.31 -20.08 -1.21
C GLU A 87 10.71 -20.05 0.20
N ARG A 88 9.87 -19.03 0.51
CA ARG A 88 9.21 -18.89 1.82
C ARG A 88 7.99 -19.79 2.00
N GLY A 89 7.47 -20.37 0.91
CA GLY A 89 6.26 -21.18 0.93
C GLY A 89 5.01 -20.42 1.33
N TRP A 90 4.98 -19.11 1.06
CA TRP A 90 3.82 -18.24 1.23
C TRP A 90 2.77 -18.53 0.15
N LYS A 91 1.50 -18.20 0.45
CA LYS A 91 0.40 -18.20 -0.53
C LYS A 91 -0.12 -16.80 -0.80
N CYS A 92 -0.35 -16.04 0.26
CA CYS A 92 -0.84 -14.66 0.20
C CYS A 92 -0.13 -13.81 1.25
N PRO A 93 1.14 -13.45 1.02
CA PRO A 93 1.91 -12.66 1.99
C PRO A 93 1.42 -11.22 2.00
N VAL A 94 1.21 -10.71 3.20
CA VAL A 94 0.84 -9.32 3.47
C VAL A 94 1.84 -8.72 4.45
N ILE A 95 2.55 -7.67 4.04
CA ILE A 95 3.42 -6.93 4.94
C ILE A 95 2.67 -5.74 5.54
N ILE A 96 3.05 -5.36 6.73
CA ILE A 96 2.44 -4.24 7.45
C ILE A 96 2.54 -2.93 6.68
N ASP A 97 3.58 -2.77 5.87
CA ASP A 97 3.84 -1.64 4.96
C ASP A 97 2.63 -1.34 4.05
N ASN A 98 1.79 -2.33 3.79
CA ASN A 98 0.59 -2.21 2.96
C ASN A 98 -0.42 -1.18 3.51
N MET A 99 -0.36 -0.86 4.80
CA MET A 99 -1.17 0.19 5.41
C MET A 99 -0.94 1.56 4.74
N MET A 100 0.27 1.81 4.23
CA MET A 100 0.60 3.04 3.51
C MET A 100 -0.17 3.24 2.21
N ASN A 101 -0.77 2.18 1.65
CA ASN A 101 -1.57 2.25 0.41
C ASN A 101 -3.01 2.71 0.65
N LEU A 102 -3.49 2.65 1.89
CA LEU A 102 -4.91 2.86 2.18
C LEU A 102 -5.33 4.30 1.95
N GLU A 103 -4.44 5.26 2.21
CA GLU A 103 -4.69 6.67 1.94
C GLU A 103 -5.02 6.92 0.47
N LEU A 104 -4.26 6.33 -0.46
CA LEU A 104 -4.53 6.45 -1.89
C LEU A 104 -5.90 5.87 -2.26
N LEU A 105 -6.27 4.72 -1.70
CA LEU A 105 -7.58 4.10 -1.95
C LEU A 105 -8.73 4.96 -1.43
N PHE A 106 -8.61 5.54 -0.23
CA PHE A 106 -9.63 6.43 0.32
C PHE A 106 -9.78 7.69 -0.53
N GLU A 107 -8.67 8.30 -0.98
CA GLU A 107 -8.73 9.47 -1.83
C GLU A 107 -9.28 9.13 -3.23
N ALA A 108 -8.86 8.03 -3.83
CA ALA A 108 -9.42 7.58 -5.11
C ALA A 108 -10.93 7.35 -5.04
N SER A 109 -11.44 6.81 -3.91
CA SER A 109 -12.88 6.66 -3.67
C SER A 109 -13.59 8.02 -3.67
N LYS A 110 -13.03 9.02 -2.98
CA LYS A 110 -13.60 10.38 -2.97
C LYS A 110 -13.57 11.02 -4.36
N LEU A 111 -12.46 10.88 -5.07
CA LEU A 111 -12.28 11.51 -6.40
C LEU A 111 -13.17 10.89 -7.48
N SER A 112 -13.39 9.58 -7.42
CA SER A 112 -14.15 8.83 -8.43
C SER A 112 -15.63 8.63 -8.07
N GLY A 113 -15.98 8.71 -6.79
CA GLY A 113 -17.28 8.28 -6.27
C GLY A 113 -17.43 6.75 -6.18
N ASP A 114 -16.40 5.97 -6.52
CA ASP A 114 -16.43 4.51 -6.44
C ASP A 114 -16.11 4.02 -5.02
N SER A 115 -17.13 3.54 -4.32
CA SER A 115 -16.98 3.01 -2.96
C SER A 115 -16.22 1.69 -2.87
N THR A 116 -15.92 1.03 -3.99
CA THR A 116 -15.14 -0.21 -4.01
C THR A 116 -13.77 0.01 -3.38
N PHE A 117 -13.10 1.12 -3.70
CA PHE A 117 -11.78 1.45 -3.14
C PHE A 117 -11.84 1.65 -1.62
N TYR A 118 -12.85 2.37 -1.14
CA TYR A 118 -13.09 2.55 0.29
C TYR A 118 -13.31 1.21 1.00
N ASN A 119 -14.14 0.33 0.44
CA ASN A 119 -14.45 -0.95 1.04
C ASN A 119 -13.22 -1.88 1.11
N ILE A 120 -12.38 -1.88 0.06
CA ILE A 120 -11.10 -2.60 0.05
C ILE A 120 -10.18 -2.08 1.15
N ALA A 121 -9.99 -0.77 1.22
CA ALA A 121 -9.11 -0.14 2.21
C ALA A 121 -9.57 -0.44 3.65
N ARG A 122 -10.86 -0.25 3.93
CA ARG A 122 -11.45 -0.55 5.24
C ARG A 122 -11.29 -2.02 5.61
N LYS A 123 -11.63 -2.93 4.68
CA LYS A 123 -11.53 -4.37 4.95
C LYS A 123 -10.09 -4.80 5.21
N HIS A 124 -9.15 -4.26 4.46
CA HIS A 124 -7.72 -4.51 4.69
C HIS A 124 -7.28 -4.01 6.08
N ALA A 125 -7.67 -2.80 6.47
CA ALA A 125 -7.36 -2.25 7.78
C ALA A 125 -7.92 -3.11 8.92
N ASP A 126 -9.22 -3.48 8.84
CA ASP A 126 -9.89 -4.33 9.84
C ASP A 126 -9.16 -5.67 10.01
N THR A 127 -8.78 -6.30 8.89
CA THR A 127 -8.05 -7.59 8.90
C THR A 127 -6.62 -7.44 9.45
N THR A 128 -5.95 -6.33 9.09
CA THR A 128 -4.61 -6.03 9.60
C THR A 128 -4.62 -5.80 11.11
N MET A 129 -5.58 -5.04 11.62
CA MET A 129 -5.75 -4.84 13.07
C MET A 129 -5.94 -6.16 13.81
N ALA A 130 -6.71 -7.08 13.26
CA ALA A 130 -7.00 -8.37 13.88
C ALA A 130 -5.81 -9.34 13.89
N ASN A 131 -4.91 -9.26 12.89
CA ASN A 131 -3.92 -10.33 12.66
C ASN A 131 -2.46 -9.90 12.74
N HIS A 132 -2.13 -8.62 12.49
CA HIS A 132 -0.75 -8.15 12.50
C HIS A 132 -0.29 -7.65 13.86
N PHE A 133 -1.20 -7.20 14.72
CA PHE A 133 -0.84 -6.68 16.04
C PHE A 133 -0.76 -7.79 17.09
N ARG A 134 0.24 -7.68 17.96
CA ARG A 134 0.37 -8.48 19.19
C ARG A 134 -0.35 -7.77 20.34
N GLU A 135 -0.47 -8.47 21.47
CA GLU A 135 -1.07 -7.93 22.70
C GLU A 135 -0.37 -6.67 23.24
N ASP A 136 0.94 -6.55 22.99
CA ASP A 136 1.76 -5.39 23.36
C ASP A 136 1.70 -4.25 22.36
N ASN A 137 0.83 -4.31 21.35
CA ASN A 137 0.67 -3.40 20.23
C ASN A 137 1.88 -3.33 19.27
N SER A 138 2.86 -4.22 19.40
CA SER A 138 3.85 -4.40 18.34
C SER A 138 3.25 -5.16 17.16
N CYS A 139 3.81 -5.00 15.95
CA CYS A 139 3.28 -5.67 14.77
C CYS A 139 4.24 -6.71 14.18
N TYR A 140 3.65 -7.78 13.64
CA TYR A 140 4.35 -8.69 12.75
C TYR A 140 4.66 -7.99 11.43
N HIS A 141 5.82 -8.28 10.85
CA HIS A 141 6.17 -7.72 9.55
C HIS A 141 5.33 -8.36 8.44
N VAL A 142 5.25 -9.69 8.41
CA VAL A 142 4.52 -10.46 7.39
C VAL A 142 3.51 -11.36 8.05
N VAL A 143 2.27 -11.30 7.57
CA VAL A 143 1.25 -12.32 7.84
C VAL A 143 0.90 -12.98 6.51
N ASP A 144 1.04 -14.30 6.44
CA ASP A 144 0.67 -15.09 5.27
C ASP A 144 -0.71 -15.68 5.47
N TYR A 145 -1.58 -15.49 4.48
CA TYR A 145 -2.95 -15.98 4.50
C TYR A 145 -3.16 -17.10 3.49
N ASP A 146 -4.16 -17.91 3.72
CA ASP A 146 -4.73 -18.77 2.67
C ASP A 146 -5.68 -17.90 1.82
N PRO A 147 -5.43 -17.75 0.51
CA PRO A 147 -6.24 -16.88 -0.34
C PRO A 147 -7.67 -17.39 -0.57
N GLU A 148 -7.95 -18.67 -0.30
CA GLU A 148 -9.25 -19.30 -0.50
C GLU A 148 -10.11 -19.25 0.77
N THR A 149 -9.51 -19.52 1.93
CA THR A 149 -10.23 -19.58 3.22
C THR A 149 -10.14 -18.29 4.03
N GLY A 150 -9.09 -17.49 3.79
CA GLY A 150 -8.79 -16.29 4.56
C GLY A 150 -8.07 -16.57 5.89
N GLU A 151 -7.77 -17.81 6.20
CA GLU A 151 -7.09 -18.17 7.44
C GLU A 151 -5.64 -17.75 7.48
N VAL A 152 -5.15 -17.34 8.66
CA VAL A 152 -3.74 -17.04 8.88
C VAL A 152 -2.95 -18.34 8.88
N ARG A 153 -1.96 -18.43 7.98
CA ARG A 153 -1.07 -19.60 7.86
C ARG A 153 0.21 -19.43 8.66
N LYS A 154 0.83 -18.25 8.58
CA LYS A 154 2.12 -17.97 9.22
C LYS A 154 2.22 -16.48 9.60
N ARG A 155 3.00 -16.21 10.64
CA ARG A 155 3.49 -14.86 10.99
C ARG A 155 5.01 -14.89 10.97
N GLN A 156 5.62 -14.00 10.19
CA GLN A 156 7.06 -14.05 9.91
C GLN A 156 7.64 -12.66 9.69
N THR A 157 8.94 -12.61 9.53
CA THR A 157 9.63 -11.43 9.01
C THR A 157 10.27 -11.72 7.65
N ALA A 158 10.37 -10.69 6.81
CA ALA A 158 11.14 -10.71 5.57
C ALA A 158 12.44 -9.88 5.71
N GLN A 159 12.36 -8.76 6.43
CA GLN A 159 13.42 -7.76 6.55
C GLN A 159 13.75 -7.41 8.03
N GLY A 160 13.11 -8.06 8.98
CA GLY A 160 13.37 -7.89 10.41
C GLY A 160 14.43 -8.87 10.91
N TYR A 161 14.80 -8.72 12.20
CA TYR A 161 15.82 -9.53 12.87
C TYR A 161 15.35 -10.99 13.06
N ALA A 162 14.12 -11.19 13.51
CA ALA A 162 13.51 -12.50 13.74
C ALA A 162 11.99 -12.41 13.59
N ASP A 163 11.32 -13.55 13.42
CA ASP A 163 9.87 -13.61 13.20
C ASP A 163 9.08 -12.98 14.36
N GLU A 164 9.58 -13.10 15.59
CA GLU A 164 8.98 -12.50 16.78
C GLU A 164 9.42 -11.05 17.05
N SER A 165 10.34 -10.50 16.25
CA SER A 165 10.76 -9.10 16.43
C SER A 165 9.79 -8.13 15.76
N ALA A 166 9.67 -6.92 16.32
CA ALA A 166 9.05 -5.80 15.66
C ALA A 166 10.07 -5.08 14.76
N ARG A 167 9.68 -4.78 13.52
CA ARG A 167 10.50 -4.00 12.60
C ARG A 167 10.14 -2.52 12.75
N ALA A 168 11.11 -1.67 13.10
CA ALA A 168 10.87 -0.26 13.43
C ALA A 168 10.07 0.50 12.35
N ARG A 169 10.46 0.39 11.07
CA ARG A 169 9.75 1.05 9.97
C ARG A 169 8.32 0.50 9.80
N GLY A 170 8.16 -0.83 9.85
CA GLY A 170 6.84 -1.45 9.76
C GLY A 170 5.93 -1.01 10.91
N GLN A 171 6.47 -0.94 12.13
CA GLN A 171 5.71 -0.45 13.29
C GLN A 171 5.26 1.00 13.12
N ALA A 172 6.06 1.84 12.48
CA ALA A 172 5.69 3.24 12.24
C ALA A 172 4.61 3.40 11.16
N TRP A 173 4.44 2.42 10.29
CA TRP A 173 3.45 2.42 9.21
C TRP A 173 2.16 1.66 9.55
N ALA A 174 2.12 0.99 10.69
CA ALA A 174 1.01 0.16 11.17
C ALA A 174 -0.27 0.94 11.59
#